data_f2f468af3f412f504d9820a323723379
#
_entry.id   f2f468af3f412f504d9820a323723379
#
_cell.length_a   1.000
_cell.length_b   1.000
_cell.length_c   1.000
_cell.angle_alpha   90.00
_cell.angle_beta   90.00
_cell.angle_gamma   90.00
#
_symmetry.space_group_name_H-M   'P 1'
#
loop_
_entity.id
_entity.type
_entity.pdbx_description
1 polymer ?
#
loop_
_entity_poly.entity_id
_entity_poly.type
_entity_poly.pdbx_seq_one_letter_code
_entity_poly.pdbx_strand_id
1 'polypeptide(L)'
;MLLTVSKRLEFSASRRLYMSGWSDAKNLAVFGPETNARHGTGRNYVAYFVFTGPVDPSNGMLINISEIKERSGKTVRERFDHKFLNEDNPSFRDVPPTAENIARQLYVDVAPLFSDVDAKLAACHVAESPERSATFYSDGAGEANYWFEFSAARKTMSPHLSEEENARLFGTATSIHGHNYRARFTFRTQKLGGEAPLVRYDAIDRCLSLLRDELDHRYLNQDVAGLKDRPITTESLAGYVFERINAAVPLERVRLHERPDFFAEVCADNTVFLGLQMALHAAHRLRAATLSDAENAKLYGKCNNLLGHGHRYVTETTIGGEYDKRSGTLHDFVAFRKAIEESLAPWQDRHLDLETDDFRDAPSTGENIVRALWPKIDNRLDQQLIRLRLWETANNRFTLRRT
;
A
#
# COMPACT_ATOMS: atom_id res chain seq x y z
N MET A 1 -19.28 -1.41 -2.48
CA MET A 1 -17.98 -1.35 -1.76
C MET A 1 -17.20 -2.63 -1.97
N LEU A 2 -15.91 -2.56 -2.24
CA LEU A 2 -15.03 -3.70 -2.45
C LEU A 2 -14.21 -3.99 -1.18
N LEU A 3 -14.35 -5.20 -0.64
CA LEU A 3 -13.54 -5.70 0.47
C LEU A 3 -12.43 -6.60 -0.05
N THR A 4 -11.23 -6.43 0.47
CA THR A 4 -10.10 -7.33 0.23
C THR A 4 -9.41 -7.71 1.53
N VAL A 5 -8.96 -8.97 1.58
CA VAL A 5 -8.11 -9.52 2.65
C VAL A 5 -6.76 -9.84 2.05
N SER A 6 -5.67 -9.47 2.71
CA SER A 6 -4.35 -9.82 2.24
C SER A 6 -3.48 -10.47 3.30
N LYS A 7 -2.75 -11.51 2.90
CA LYS A 7 -1.79 -12.25 3.71
C LYS A 7 -0.38 -12.00 3.21
N ARG A 8 0.52 -11.62 4.12
CA ARG A 8 1.95 -11.45 3.89
C ARG A 8 2.69 -12.75 4.14
N LEU A 9 3.58 -13.11 3.22
CA LEU A 9 4.58 -14.16 3.33
C LEU A 9 5.95 -13.61 2.93
N GLU A 10 7.01 -14.25 3.42
CA GLU A 10 8.40 -13.91 3.09
C GLU A 10 9.10 -15.11 2.47
N PHE A 11 10.05 -14.86 1.59
CA PHE A 11 10.96 -15.86 1.05
C PHE A 11 12.29 -15.21 0.62
N SER A 12 13.34 -16.00 0.62
CA SER A 12 14.67 -15.58 0.17
C SER A 12 15.02 -16.29 -1.13
N ALA A 13 15.44 -15.54 -2.14
CA ALA A 13 15.86 -16.11 -3.41
C ALA A 13 16.98 -15.28 -4.06
N SER A 14 17.76 -15.90 -4.92
CA SER A 14 18.66 -15.19 -5.81
C SER A 14 18.12 -15.15 -7.23
N ARG A 15 18.50 -14.13 -7.98
CA ARG A 15 18.11 -13.94 -9.38
C ARG A 15 19.17 -13.19 -10.17
N ARG A 16 19.18 -13.40 -11.48
CA ARG A 16 19.88 -12.56 -12.45
C ARG A 16 18.85 -11.92 -13.39
N LEU A 17 18.92 -10.62 -13.56
CA LEU A 17 18.12 -9.91 -14.56
C LEU A 17 18.85 -9.99 -15.90
N TYR A 18 18.49 -10.94 -16.73
CA TYR A 18 19.16 -11.24 -17.99
C TYR A 18 18.22 -11.97 -18.96
N MET A 19 18.28 -11.58 -20.21
CA MET A 19 17.63 -12.27 -21.34
C MET A 19 18.71 -12.88 -22.24
N SER A 20 18.72 -14.21 -22.35
CA SER A 20 19.72 -14.96 -23.13
C SER A 20 19.72 -14.62 -24.62
N GLY A 21 18.56 -14.25 -25.17
CA GLY A 21 18.40 -13.83 -26.56
C GLY A 21 18.86 -12.39 -26.86
N TRP A 22 19.31 -11.62 -25.84
CA TRP A 22 19.75 -10.24 -26.03
C TRP A 22 21.26 -10.13 -25.91
N SER A 23 21.86 -9.10 -26.56
CA SER A 23 23.26 -8.74 -26.35
C SER A 23 23.50 -8.27 -24.91
N ASP A 24 24.71 -8.39 -24.41
CA ASP A 24 25.10 -7.89 -23.07
C ASP A 24 24.85 -6.39 -22.95
N ALA A 25 25.11 -5.61 -24.00
CA ALA A 25 24.84 -4.18 -24.04
C ALA A 25 23.33 -3.87 -23.88
N LYS A 26 22.45 -4.64 -24.52
CA LYS A 26 21.00 -4.49 -24.38
C LYS A 26 20.54 -4.90 -22.98
N ASN A 27 21.06 -6.01 -22.46
CA ASN A 27 20.76 -6.45 -21.08
C ASN A 27 21.17 -5.36 -20.07
N LEU A 28 22.37 -4.82 -20.20
CA LEU A 28 22.87 -3.73 -19.32
C LEU A 28 21.99 -2.48 -19.43
N ALA A 29 21.59 -2.08 -20.63
CA ALA A 29 20.77 -0.90 -20.84
C ALA A 29 19.35 -1.03 -20.26
N VAL A 30 18.78 -2.25 -20.21
CA VAL A 30 17.41 -2.48 -19.73
C VAL A 30 17.37 -2.78 -18.24
N PHE A 31 18.28 -3.62 -17.75
CA PHE A 31 18.26 -4.15 -16.38
C PHE A 31 19.31 -3.52 -15.45
N GLY A 32 20.22 -2.72 -16.00
CA GLY A 32 21.30 -2.12 -15.23
C GLY A 32 22.40 -3.14 -14.83
N PRO A 33 23.26 -2.77 -13.84
CA PRO A 33 24.45 -3.55 -13.47
C PRO A 33 24.16 -4.96 -12.95
N GLU A 34 22.95 -5.23 -12.45
CA GLU A 34 22.55 -6.55 -11.94
C GLU A 34 22.64 -7.65 -13.01
N THR A 35 22.57 -7.28 -14.30
CA THR A 35 22.73 -8.22 -15.39
C THR A 35 24.11 -8.93 -15.40
N ASN A 36 25.15 -8.30 -14.81
CA ASN A 36 26.52 -8.85 -14.75
C ASN A 36 26.71 -9.91 -13.65
N ALA A 37 25.75 -10.03 -12.73
CA ALA A 37 25.82 -11.00 -11.64
C ALA A 37 25.50 -12.42 -12.13
N ARG A 38 26.48 -13.11 -12.73
CA ARG A 38 26.30 -14.42 -13.37
C ARG A 38 25.67 -15.49 -12.45
N HIS A 39 25.97 -15.44 -11.17
CA HIS A 39 25.45 -16.37 -10.14
C HIS A 39 24.26 -15.78 -9.37
N GLY A 40 23.71 -14.67 -9.86
CA GLY A 40 22.58 -13.97 -9.26
C GLY A 40 22.94 -13.08 -8.08
N THR A 41 21.98 -12.22 -7.73
CA THR A 41 21.98 -11.40 -6.52
C THR A 41 20.84 -11.83 -5.60
N GLY A 42 21.11 -11.94 -4.30
CA GLY A 42 20.12 -12.36 -3.30
C GLY A 42 19.14 -11.24 -2.93
N ARG A 43 17.90 -11.63 -2.63
CA ARG A 43 16.83 -10.76 -2.13
C ARG A 43 16.04 -11.47 -1.04
N ASN A 44 15.57 -10.68 -0.06
CA ASN A 44 14.55 -11.10 0.89
C ASN A 44 13.21 -10.51 0.41
N TYR A 45 12.45 -11.31 -0.28
CA TYR A 45 11.18 -10.91 -0.86
C TYR A 45 10.06 -10.91 0.17
N VAL A 46 9.15 -9.96 0.01
CA VAL A 46 7.88 -9.93 0.72
C VAL A 46 6.76 -10.03 -0.29
N ALA A 47 5.95 -11.09 -0.19
CA ALA A 47 4.78 -11.30 -1.04
C ALA A 47 3.49 -11.05 -0.27
N TYR A 48 2.51 -10.38 -0.90
CA TYR A 48 1.16 -10.25 -0.39
C TYR A 48 0.19 -10.90 -1.38
N PHE A 49 -0.60 -11.84 -0.87
CA PHE A 49 -1.69 -12.46 -1.61
C PHE A 49 -2.99 -11.75 -1.22
N VAL A 50 -3.64 -11.10 -2.19
CA VAL A 50 -4.81 -10.24 -1.98
C VAL A 50 -6.04 -10.96 -2.51
N PHE A 51 -6.98 -11.27 -1.63
CA PHE A 51 -8.23 -11.94 -1.96
C PHE A 51 -9.40 -10.98 -1.89
N THR A 52 -10.42 -11.24 -2.71
CA THR A 52 -11.71 -10.56 -2.70
C THR A 52 -12.83 -11.57 -2.85
N GLY A 53 -14.01 -11.24 -2.34
CA GLY A 53 -15.17 -12.13 -2.39
C GLY A 53 -16.26 -11.69 -1.41
N PRO A 54 -17.33 -12.47 -1.30
CA PRO A 54 -18.33 -12.27 -0.27
C PRO A 54 -17.77 -12.61 1.11
N VAL A 55 -18.25 -11.93 2.14
CA VAL A 55 -18.02 -12.35 3.53
C VAL A 55 -19.11 -13.32 3.91
N ASP A 56 -18.73 -14.48 4.39
CA ASP A 56 -19.66 -15.48 4.93
C ASP A 56 -20.31 -14.92 6.22
N PRO A 57 -21.63 -14.71 6.23
CA PRO A 57 -22.31 -14.15 7.38
C PRO A 57 -22.30 -15.07 8.61
N SER A 58 -22.09 -16.38 8.41
CA SER A 58 -22.07 -17.36 9.50
C SER A 58 -20.82 -17.25 10.37
N ASN A 59 -19.72 -16.76 9.81
CA ASN A 59 -18.42 -16.71 10.49
C ASN A 59 -17.67 -15.37 10.34
N GLY A 60 -18.20 -14.41 9.55
CA GLY A 60 -17.65 -13.08 9.39
C GLY A 60 -16.35 -13.00 8.58
N MET A 61 -15.92 -14.05 7.90
CA MET A 61 -14.69 -14.08 7.11
C MET A 61 -14.99 -14.08 5.61
N LEU A 62 -14.17 -13.37 4.84
CA LEU A 62 -14.09 -13.50 3.40
C LEU A 62 -13.32 -14.76 3.01
N ILE A 63 -12.24 -15.03 3.74
CA ILE A 63 -11.41 -16.23 3.62
C ILE A 63 -10.61 -16.42 4.91
N ASN A 64 -10.38 -17.67 5.29
CA ASN A 64 -9.53 -17.99 6.43
C ASN A 64 -8.06 -17.65 6.12
N ILE A 65 -7.50 -16.68 6.85
CA ILE A 65 -6.11 -16.20 6.68
C ILE A 65 -5.09 -17.35 6.90
N SER A 66 -5.41 -18.30 7.79
CA SER A 66 -4.55 -19.47 8.02
C SER A 66 -4.49 -20.37 6.80
N GLU A 67 -5.60 -20.54 6.08
CA GLU A 67 -5.68 -21.30 4.84
C GLU A 67 -4.87 -20.62 3.71
N ILE A 68 -4.93 -19.28 3.60
CA ILE A 68 -4.05 -18.56 2.66
C ILE A 68 -2.59 -18.87 2.98
N LYS A 69 -2.19 -18.79 4.26
CA LYS A 69 -0.82 -19.08 4.69
C LYS A 69 -0.39 -20.49 4.34
N GLU A 70 -1.22 -21.47 4.57
CA GLU A 70 -0.90 -22.89 4.35
C GLU A 70 -0.74 -23.19 2.86
N ARG A 71 -1.78 -22.93 2.05
CA ARG A 71 -1.81 -23.25 0.62
C ARG A 71 -0.76 -22.45 -0.15
N SER A 72 -0.74 -21.10 -0.01
CA SER A 72 0.24 -20.26 -0.69
C SER A 72 1.67 -20.48 -0.17
N GLY A 73 1.83 -20.71 1.15
CA GLY A 73 3.13 -20.92 1.76
C GLY A 73 3.82 -22.19 1.29
N LYS A 74 3.08 -23.25 0.96
CA LYS A 74 3.63 -24.47 0.35
C LYS A 74 4.24 -24.14 -1.02
N THR A 75 3.49 -23.49 -1.89
CA THR A 75 3.96 -23.08 -3.23
C THR A 75 5.18 -22.18 -3.17
N VAL A 76 5.16 -21.18 -2.26
CA VAL A 76 6.32 -20.27 -2.06
C VAL A 76 7.57 -21.07 -1.69
N ARG A 77 7.49 -21.96 -0.70
CA ARG A 77 8.64 -22.78 -0.27
C ARG A 77 9.16 -23.71 -1.36
N GLU A 78 8.28 -24.35 -2.11
CA GLU A 78 8.68 -25.35 -3.12
C GLU A 78 9.29 -24.71 -4.37
N ARG A 79 8.78 -23.53 -4.79
CA ARG A 79 9.12 -22.94 -6.08
C ARG A 79 9.96 -21.70 -6.03
N PHE A 80 9.99 -20.97 -4.91
CA PHE A 80 10.64 -19.66 -4.83
C PHE A 80 11.67 -19.56 -3.71
N ASP A 81 11.37 -20.12 -2.53
CA ASP A 81 12.23 -19.95 -1.37
C ASP A 81 13.52 -20.77 -1.47
N HIS A 82 14.66 -20.13 -1.15
CA HIS A 82 16.00 -20.69 -1.25
C HIS A 82 16.36 -21.22 -2.65
N LYS A 83 15.91 -20.50 -3.70
CA LYS A 83 16.15 -20.83 -5.13
C LYS A 83 17.03 -19.80 -5.81
N PHE A 84 17.81 -20.25 -6.81
CA PHE A 84 18.27 -19.39 -7.90
C PHE A 84 17.19 -19.41 -9.00
N LEU A 85 16.34 -18.38 -9.02
CA LEU A 85 15.09 -18.38 -9.78
C LEU A 85 15.28 -18.69 -11.27
N ASN A 86 16.39 -18.24 -11.88
CA ASN A 86 16.64 -18.48 -13.31
C ASN A 86 16.85 -19.95 -13.68
N GLU A 87 17.33 -20.76 -12.76
CA GLU A 87 17.67 -22.17 -13.00
C GLU A 87 16.72 -23.13 -12.29
N ASP A 88 16.43 -22.86 -11.02
CA ASP A 88 15.63 -23.74 -10.15
C ASP A 88 14.12 -23.63 -10.39
N ASN A 89 13.65 -22.49 -10.97
CA ASN A 89 12.25 -22.31 -11.32
C ASN A 89 12.08 -22.26 -12.84
N PRO A 90 11.50 -23.30 -13.46
CA PRO A 90 11.36 -23.38 -14.92
C PRO A 90 10.64 -22.20 -15.56
N SER A 91 9.80 -21.48 -14.82
CA SER A 91 9.07 -20.29 -15.31
C SER A 91 9.96 -19.10 -15.62
N PHE A 92 11.21 -19.11 -15.14
CA PHE A 92 12.16 -18.00 -15.35
C PHE A 92 13.34 -18.35 -16.28
N ARG A 93 13.29 -19.48 -17.00
CA ARG A 93 14.34 -19.83 -17.97
C ARG A 93 14.44 -18.85 -19.13
N ASP A 94 13.28 -18.44 -19.65
CA ASP A 94 13.15 -17.55 -20.80
C ASP A 94 12.48 -16.20 -20.44
N VAL A 95 12.21 -15.99 -19.16
CA VAL A 95 11.55 -14.77 -18.63
C VAL A 95 12.41 -14.22 -17.49
N PRO A 96 12.86 -12.96 -17.55
CA PRO A 96 13.69 -12.40 -16.51
C PRO A 96 12.90 -12.29 -15.19
N PRO A 97 13.46 -12.70 -14.05
CA PRO A 97 12.75 -12.68 -12.76
C PRO A 97 12.73 -11.25 -12.18
N THR A 98 12.09 -10.30 -12.89
CA THR A 98 11.77 -8.98 -12.36
C THR A 98 10.68 -9.10 -11.29
N ALA A 99 10.52 -8.09 -10.45
CA ALA A 99 9.48 -8.10 -9.40
C ALA A 99 8.08 -8.32 -10.01
N GLU A 100 7.80 -7.74 -11.19
CA GLU A 100 6.55 -7.90 -11.92
C GLU A 100 6.31 -9.35 -12.36
N ASN A 101 7.35 -9.99 -12.92
CA ASN A 101 7.27 -11.37 -13.38
C ASN A 101 7.17 -12.36 -12.23
N ILE A 102 7.84 -12.08 -11.10
CA ILE A 102 7.71 -12.87 -9.87
C ILE A 102 6.28 -12.74 -9.32
N ALA A 103 5.72 -11.53 -9.27
CA ALA A 103 4.35 -11.31 -8.84
C ALA A 103 3.33 -12.04 -9.73
N ARG A 104 3.53 -11.98 -11.06
CA ARG A 104 2.72 -12.72 -12.04
C ARG A 104 2.82 -14.24 -11.84
N GLN A 105 4.04 -14.77 -11.67
CA GLN A 105 4.22 -16.21 -11.51
C GLN A 105 3.63 -16.72 -10.19
N LEU A 106 3.79 -15.97 -9.10
CA LEU A 106 3.12 -16.27 -7.83
C LEU A 106 1.60 -16.28 -7.98
N TYR A 107 1.04 -15.33 -8.73
CA TYR A 107 -0.40 -15.30 -9.03
C TYR A 107 -0.83 -16.57 -9.80
N VAL A 108 -0.13 -16.91 -10.88
CA VAL A 108 -0.44 -18.09 -11.71
C VAL A 108 -0.37 -19.39 -10.91
N ASP A 109 0.61 -19.50 -10.03
CA ASP A 109 0.82 -20.71 -9.22
C ASP A 109 -0.17 -20.84 -8.05
N VAL A 110 -0.63 -19.71 -7.50
CA VAL A 110 -1.45 -19.70 -6.29
C VAL A 110 -2.95 -19.62 -6.58
N ALA A 111 -3.38 -18.90 -7.61
CA ALA A 111 -4.81 -18.73 -7.90
C ALA A 111 -5.58 -20.06 -8.06
N PRO A 112 -5.05 -21.10 -8.74
CA PRO A 112 -5.75 -22.37 -8.88
C PRO A 112 -5.96 -23.13 -7.55
N LEU A 113 -5.11 -22.86 -6.54
CA LEU A 113 -5.19 -23.52 -5.24
C LEU A 113 -6.45 -23.14 -4.44
N PHE A 114 -7.15 -22.08 -4.87
CA PHE A 114 -8.35 -21.55 -4.23
C PHE A 114 -9.58 -21.62 -5.13
N SER A 115 -9.60 -22.56 -6.10
CA SER A 115 -10.74 -22.77 -6.99
C SER A 115 -11.97 -23.36 -6.26
N ASP A 116 -11.77 -23.97 -5.11
CA ASP A 116 -12.76 -24.62 -4.24
C ASP A 116 -13.43 -23.66 -3.22
N VAL A 117 -13.03 -22.38 -3.20
CA VAL A 117 -13.62 -21.37 -2.30
C VAL A 117 -14.21 -20.19 -3.10
N ASP A 118 -15.18 -19.48 -2.49
CA ASP A 118 -15.83 -18.33 -3.11
C ASP A 118 -14.90 -17.12 -3.27
N ALA A 119 -13.95 -16.98 -2.34
CA ALA A 119 -12.92 -15.96 -2.42
C ALA A 119 -11.99 -16.19 -3.61
N LYS A 120 -11.65 -15.11 -4.32
CA LYS A 120 -10.75 -15.15 -5.48
C LYS A 120 -9.48 -14.36 -5.21
N LEU A 121 -8.34 -14.89 -5.64
CA LEU A 121 -7.08 -14.14 -5.65
C LEU A 121 -7.21 -12.98 -6.63
N ALA A 122 -7.25 -11.76 -6.12
CA ALA A 122 -7.40 -10.54 -6.93
C ALA A 122 -6.07 -9.98 -7.41
N ALA A 123 -5.00 -10.16 -6.59
CA ALA A 123 -3.67 -9.68 -6.93
C ALA A 123 -2.57 -10.38 -6.11
N CYS A 124 -1.37 -10.43 -6.68
CA CYS A 124 -0.13 -10.69 -5.96
C CYS A 124 0.76 -9.45 -5.99
N HIS A 125 1.22 -9.00 -4.83
CA HIS A 125 2.19 -7.93 -4.70
C HIS A 125 3.50 -8.50 -4.18
N VAL A 126 4.63 -8.11 -4.78
CA VAL A 126 5.97 -8.53 -4.38
C VAL A 126 6.85 -7.31 -4.16
N ALA A 127 7.41 -7.16 -2.97
CA ALA A 127 8.50 -6.24 -2.70
C ALA A 127 9.82 -7.02 -2.73
N GLU A 128 10.75 -6.58 -3.57
CA GLU A 128 12.09 -7.15 -3.69
C GLU A 128 13.13 -6.39 -2.86
N SER A 129 12.81 -5.16 -2.50
CA SER A 129 13.57 -4.29 -1.61
C SER A 129 12.65 -3.21 -1.03
N PRO A 130 13.12 -2.38 -0.07
CA PRO A 130 12.38 -1.21 0.41
C PRO A 130 12.05 -0.20 -0.69
N GLU A 131 12.85 -0.18 -1.78
CA GLU A 131 12.74 0.81 -2.86
C GLU A 131 11.94 0.29 -4.06
N ARG A 132 11.79 -1.03 -4.23
CA ARG A 132 11.18 -1.63 -5.43
C ARG A 132 10.16 -2.70 -5.09
N SER A 133 8.99 -2.58 -5.70
CA SER A 133 7.94 -3.60 -5.62
C SER A 133 7.09 -3.61 -6.87
N ALA A 134 6.35 -4.69 -7.07
CA ALA A 134 5.43 -4.81 -8.19
C ALA A 134 4.13 -5.51 -7.76
N THR A 135 3.06 -5.31 -8.53
CA THR A 135 1.78 -5.98 -8.34
C THR A 135 1.30 -6.54 -9.67
N PHE A 136 0.84 -7.78 -9.65
CA PHE A 136 0.11 -8.38 -10.76
C PHE A 136 -1.34 -8.60 -10.34
N TYR A 137 -2.28 -8.23 -11.21
CA TYR A 137 -3.72 -8.29 -10.98
C TYR A 137 -4.37 -9.42 -11.77
N SER A 138 -5.52 -9.88 -11.31
CA SER A 138 -6.30 -10.97 -11.94
C SER A 138 -6.78 -10.66 -13.36
N ASP A 139 -6.87 -9.38 -13.74
CA ASP A 139 -7.23 -8.92 -15.09
C ASP A 139 -6.03 -8.88 -16.06
N GLY A 140 -4.84 -9.25 -15.60
CA GLY A 140 -3.61 -9.22 -16.37
C GLY A 140 -2.83 -7.92 -16.31
N ALA A 141 -3.36 -6.90 -15.63
CA ALA A 141 -2.67 -5.64 -15.40
C ALA A 141 -1.44 -5.82 -14.48
N GLY A 142 -0.46 -4.95 -14.63
CA GLY A 142 0.72 -4.91 -13.78
C GLY A 142 1.04 -3.51 -13.29
N GLU A 143 1.57 -3.41 -12.08
CA GLU A 143 2.14 -2.19 -11.53
C GLU A 143 3.59 -2.42 -11.09
N ALA A 144 4.45 -1.43 -11.36
CA ALA A 144 5.79 -1.31 -10.79
C ALA A 144 5.84 -0.08 -9.88
N ASN A 145 6.44 -0.24 -8.70
CA ASN A 145 6.57 0.83 -7.73
C ASN A 145 8.03 1.07 -7.42
N TYR A 146 8.41 2.36 -7.38
CA TYR A 146 9.74 2.83 -7.00
C TYR A 146 9.60 3.82 -5.86
N TRP A 147 10.44 3.67 -4.83
CA TRP A 147 10.48 4.57 -3.69
C TRP A 147 11.69 5.49 -3.79
N PHE A 148 11.49 6.73 -3.38
CA PHE A 148 12.52 7.76 -3.34
C PHE A 148 12.39 8.54 -2.03
N GLU A 149 13.52 8.86 -1.41
CA GLU A 149 13.58 9.61 -0.16
C GLU A 149 14.41 10.87 -0.36
N PHE A 150 13.97 11.96 0.25
CA PHE A 150 14.68 13.24 0.30
C PHE A 150 14.33 13.99 1.58
N SER A 151 15.26 14.83 2.06
CA SER A 151 15.09 15.68 3.22
C SER A 151 14.94 17.12 2.75
N ALA A 152 13.93 17.84 3.24
CA ALA A 152 13.74 19.23 2.86
C ALA A 152 13.06 20.03 3.97
N ALA A 153 13.35 21.33 4.02
CA ALA A 153 12.65 22.29 4.88
C ALA A 153 11.56 23.03 4.10
N ARG A 154 10.48 23.38 4.80
CA ARG A 154 9.40 24.20 4.25
C ARG A 154 8.71 25.05 5.31
N LYS A 155 7.95 26.03 4.85
CA LYS A 155 6.77 26.57 5.53
C LYS A 155 5.56 26.07 4.78
N THR A 156 4.59 25.50 5.49
CA THR A 156 3.31 25.15 4.88
C THR A 156 2.50 26.43 4.75
N MET A 157 2.34 26.89 3.53
CA MET A 157 1.59 28.12 3.21
C MET A 157 1.19 28.13 1.74
N SER A 158 0.21 28.98 1.43
CA SER A 158 -0.15 29.33 0.07
C SER A 158 0.15 30.79 -0.21
N PRO A 159 0.82 31.12 -1.34
CA PRO A 159 1.01 32.51 -1.75
C PRO A 159 -0.29 33.20 -2.19
N HIS A 160 -1.37 32.45 -2.37
CA HIS A 160 -2.68 32.94 -2.78
C HIS A 160 -3.62 33.26 -1.60
N LEU A 161 -3.14 33.05 -0.36
CA LEU A 161 -3.84 33.35 0.88
C LEU A 161 -3.16 34.51 1.63
N SER A 162 -3.93 35.26 2.40
CA SER A 162 -3.37 36.25 3.33
C SER A 162 -2.59 35.55 4.46
N GLU A 163 -1.77 36.34 5.21
CA GLU A 163 -1.06 35.77 6.37
C GLU A 163 -2.02 35.22 7.43
N GLU A 164 -3.16 35.90 7.64
CA GLU A 164 -4.19 35.46 8.58
C GLU A 164 -4.88 34.16 8.13
N GLU A 165 -5.22 34.04 6.83
CA GLU A 165 -5.78 32.81 6.25
C GLU A 165 -4.79 31.64 6.35
N ASN A 166 -3.51 31.87 6.04
CA ASN A 166 -2.45 30.88 6.21
C ASN A 166 -2.30 30.45 7.67
N ALA A 167 -2.24 31.38 8.60
CA ALA A 167 -2.11 31.09 10.02
C ALA A 167 -3.31 30.31 10.56
N ARG A 168 -4.52 30.63 10.11
CA ARG A 168 -5.75 29.91 10.48
C ARG A 168 -5.76 28.48 9.94
N LEU A 169 -5.37 28.27 8.67
CA LEU A 169 -5.45 26.99 8.00
C LEU A 169 -4.31 26.04 8.40
N PHE A 170 -3.09 26.56 8.52
CA PHE A 170 -1.89 25.76 8.71
C PHE A 170 -1.28 25.86 10.12
N GLY A 171 -1.75 26.80 10.94
CA GLY A 171 -1.31 26.96 12.32
C GLY A 171 0.21 27.07 12.46
N THR A 172 0.80 26.27 13.34
CA THR A 172 2.25 26.23 13.58
C THR A 172 3.08 25.75 12.38
N ALA A 173 2.48 25.09 11.40
CA ALA A 173 3.17 24.65 10.20
C ALA A 173 3.56 25.82 9.25
N THR A 174 3.08 27.06 9.50
CA THR A 174 3.57 28.28 8.85
C THR A 174 4.98 28.67 9.27
N SER A 175 5.52 28.12 10.37
CA SER A 175 6.92 28.25 10.74
C SER A 175 7.80 27.29 9.92
N ILE A 176 9.10 27.61 9.80
CA ILE A 176 10.06 26.73 9.10
C ILE A 176 10.19 25.42 9.87
N HIS A 177 9.96 24.33 9.17
CA HIS A 177 10.13 22.96 9.68
C HIS A 177 10.64 22.04 8.57
N GLY A 178 11.15 20.86 8.93
CA GLY A 178 11.69 19.91 7.99
C GLY A 178 11.07 18.52 8.10
N HIS A 179 11.10 17.81 7.00
CA HIS A 179 10.64 16.41 6.92
C HIS A 179 11.63 15.55 6.12
N ASN A 180 11.65 14.28 6.45
CA ASN A 180 12.21 13.24 5.59
C ASN A 180 11.06 12.68 4.75
N TYR A 181 10.95 13.21 3.56
CA TYR A 181 9.90 12.83 2.61
C TYR A 181 10.19 11.46 2.00
N ARG A 182 9.12 10.71 1.76
CA ARG A 182 9.20 9.44 1.05
C ARG A 182 8.14 9.39 -0.04
N ALA A 183 8.57 9.38 -1.30
CA ALA A 183 7.70 9.31 -2.46
C ALA A 183 7.65 7.90 -3.04
N ARG A 184 6.46 7.42 -3.40
CA ARG A 184 6.26 6.19 -4.16
C ARG A 184 5.71 6.55 -5.54
N PHE A 185 6.44 6.20 -6.57
CA PHE A 185 6.04 6.31 -7.97
C PHE A 185 5.44 4.97 -8.42
N THR A 186 4.22 5.00 -8.93
CA THR A 186 3.54 3.81 -9.44
C THR A 186 3.34 3.96 -10.95
N PHE A 187 3.90 3.03 -11.69
CA PHE A 187 3.72 2.86 -13.13
C PHE A 187 2.76 1.69 -13.36
N ARG A 188 1.89 1.79 -14.38
CA ARG A 188 0.87 0.77 -14.64
C ARG A 188 0.81 0.41 -16.12
N THR A 189 0.53 -0.85 -16.39
CA THR A 189 0.13 -1.36 -17.71
C THR A 189 -1.15 -2.17 -17.59
N GLN A 190 -1.99 -2.12 -18.61
CA GLN A 190 -3.21 -2.93 -18.67
C GLN A 190 -2.90 -4.41 -18.93
N LYS A 191 -1.75 -4.71 -19.56
CA LYS A 191 -1.31 -6.09 -19.82
C LYS A 191 0.19 -6.19 -19.64
N LEU A 192 0.61 -7.01 -18.67
CA LEU A 192 2.02 -7.24 -18.40
C LEU A 192 2.62 -8.14 -19.50
N GLY A 193 3.66 -7.65 -20.19
CA GLY A 193 4.36 -8.37 -21.26
C GLY A 193 5.17 -9.56 -20.72
N GLY A 194 6.29 -9.29 -20.09
CA GLY A 194 7.14 -10.29 -19.46
C GLY A 194 8.60 -10.31 -19.90
N GLU A 195 8.96 -9.75 -21.05
CA GLU A 195 10.34 -9.74 -21.55
C GLU A 195 11.21 -8.66 -20.90
N ALA A 196 10.61 -7.55 -20.47
CA ALA A 196 11.30 -6.41 -19.90
C ALA A 196 10.55 -5.90 -18.66
N PRO A 197 11.21 -5.16 -17.76
CA PRO A 197 10.54 -4.46 -16.68
C PRO A 197 9.55 -3.43 -17.25
N LEU A 198 8.50 -3.11 -16.51
CA LEU A 198 7.48 -2.14 -16.91
C LEU A 198 8.09 -0.76 -17.20
N VAL A 199 9.11 -0.39 -16.43
CA VAL A 199 9.92 0.81 -16.64
C VAL A 199 11.40 0.41 -16.68
N ARG A 200 12.13 0.94 -17.64
CA ARG A 200 13.58 0.73 -17.74
C ARG A 200 14.26 1.32 -16.49
N TYR A 201 15.15 0.57 -15.87
CA TYR A 201 15.82 0.98 -14.65
C TYR A 201 16.68 2.24 -14.84
N ASP A 202 17.38 2.36 -15.99
CA ASP A 202 18.17 3.55 -16.30
C ASP A 202 17.33 4.81 -16.49
N ALA A 203 16.08 4.69 -16.94
CA ALA A 203 15.19 5.82 -17.12
C ALA A 203 14.69 6.36 -15.77
N ILE A 204 14.25 5.46 -14.88
CA ILE A 204 13.81 5.87 -13.55
C ILE A 204 14.97 6.39 -12.70
N ASP A 205 16.14 5.77 -12.75
CA ASP A 205 17.31 6.20 -11.98
C ASP A 205 17.75 7.62 -12.37
N ARG A 206 17.70 7.97 -13.68
CA ARG A 206 17.95 9.35 -14.14
C ARG A 206 16.92 10.33 -13.59
N CYS A 207 15.62 9.98 -13.63
CA CYS A 207 14.57 10.85 -13.11
C CYS A 207 14.74 11.07 -11.60
N LEU A 208 15.05 10.03 -10.84
CA LEU A 208 15.25 10.12 -9.40
C LEU A 208 16.51 10.94 -9.04
N SER A 209 17.58 10.84 -9.84
CA SER A 209 18.77 11.68 -9.64
C SER A 209 18.46 13.15 -9.83
N LEU A 210 17.75 13.52 -10.92
CA LEU A 210 17.36 14.92 -11.18
C LEU A 210 16.43 15.46 -10.07
N LEU A 211 15.50 14.63 -9.60
CA LEU A 211 14.59 15.02 -8.52
C LEU A 211 15.33 15.21 -7.20
N ARG A 212 16.36 14.40 -6.94
CA ARG A 212 17.25 14.56 -5.77
C ARG A 212 18.00 15.88 -5.81
N ASP A 213 18.64 16.20 -6.93
CA ASP A 213 19.41 17.45 -7.10
C ASP A 213 18.52 18.70 -6.91
N GLU A 214 17.22 18.57 -7.26
CA GLU A 214 16.25 19.64 -7.17
C GLU A 214 15.65 19.82 -5.76
N LEU A 215 15.37 18.74 -5.03
CA LEU A 215 14.58 18.77 -3.78
C LEU A 215 15.39 18.49 -2.51
N ASP A 216 16.43 17.64 -2.60
CA ASP A 216 17.10 17.16 -1.40
C ASP A 216 17.94 18.25 -0.76
N HIS A 217 17.84 18.41 0.57
CA HIS A 217 18.49 19.43 1.38
C HIS A 217 18.18 20.86 0.92
N ARG A 218 16.93 21.12 0.43
CA ARG A 218 16.46 22.44 0.00
C ARG A 218 15.46 23.04 0.99
N TYR A 219 15.42 24.36 1.00
CA TYR A 219 14.27 25.10 1.54
C TYR A 219 13.26 25.32 0.41
N LEU A 220 12.21 24.50 0.37
CA LEU A 220 11.30 24.35 -0.76
C LEU A 220 10.64 25.67 -1.20
N ASN A 221 10.35 26.57 -0.24
CA ASN A 221 9.71 27.86 -0.53
C ASN A 221 10.60 28.85 -1.29
N GLN A 222 11.93 28.66 -1.29
CA GLN A 222 12.88 29.63 -1.88
C GLN A 222 13.81 28.99 -2.92
N ASP A 223 14.34 27.80 -2.63
CA ASP A 223 15.42 27.22 -3.43
C ASP A 223 14.90 26.49 -4.68
N VAL A 224 13.61 26.11 -4.70
CA VAL A 224 13.01 25.35 -5.81
C VAL A 224 12.16 26.30 -6.67
N ALA A 225 12.70 26.71 -7.82
CA ALA A 225 12.06 27.70 -8.68
C ALA A 225 10.63 27.32 -9.11
N GLY A 226 10.38 26.03 -9.37
CA GLY A 226 9.06 25.54 -9.78
C GLY A 226 8.00 25.52 -8.66
N LEU A 227 8.37 25.83 -7.42
CA LEU A 227 7.47 25.89 -6.25
C LEU A 227 7.16 27.30 -5.76
N LYS A 228 7.82 28.35 -6.29
CA LYS A 228 7.72 29.73 -5.76
C LYS A 228 6.29 30.29 -5.76
N ASP A 229 5.51 29.96 -6.78
CA ASP A 229 4.15 30.48 -6.96
C ASP A 229 3.07 29.41 -6.66
N ARG A 230 3.44 28.35 -5.92
CA ARG A 230 2.54 27.26 -5.56
C ARG A 230 2.32 27.23 -4.05
N PRO A 231 1.14 26.76 -3.59
CA PRO A 231 0.99 26.34 -2.21
C PRO A 231 2.03 25.27 -1.86
N ILE A 232 2.64 25.36 -0.68
CA ILE A 232 3.61 24.37 -0.21
C ILE A 232 2.93 23.44 0.83
N THR A 233 1.93 22.69 0.37
CA THR A 233 1.26 21.63 1.11
C THR A 233 1.77 20.27 0.65
N THR A 234 1.41 19.19 1.34
CA THR A 234 1.80 17.84 0.93
C THR A 234 1.16 17.42 -0.38
N GLU A 235 -0.11 17.82 -0.60
CA GLU A 235 -0.86 17.58 -1.84
C GLU A 235 -0.23 18.30 -3.03
N SER A 236 0.08 19.60 -2.87
CA SER A 236 0.71 20.39 -3.93
C SER A 236 2.12 19.89 -4.25
N LEU A 237 2.91 19.52 -3.24
CA LEU A 237 4.24 18.95 -3.44
C LEU A 237 4.16 17.56 -4.11
N ALA A 238 3.17 16.74 -3.78
CA ALA A 238 2.92 15.48 -4.49
C ALA A 238 2.59 15.72 -5.97
N GLY A 239 1.78 16.75 -6.27
CA GLY A 239 1.48 17.17 -7.64
C GLY A 239 2.73 17.62 -8.39
N TYR A 240 3.58 18.42 -7.75
CA TYR A 240 4.84 18.86 -8.33
C TYR A 240 5.76 17.69 -8.67
N VAL A 241 5.95 16.76 -7.73
CA VAL A 241 6.77 15.57 -7.92
C VAL A 241 6.17 14.65 -9.02
N PHE A 242 4.83 14.55 -9.09
CA PHE A 242 4.15 13.84 -10.17
C PHE A 242 4.50 14.45 -11.55
N GLU A 243 4.36 15.76 -11.71
CA GLU A 243 4.66 16.48 -12.96
C GLU A 243 6.11 16.24 -13.42
N ARG A 244 7.06 16.29 -12.48
CA ARG A 244 8.51 16.14 -12.77
C ARG A 244 8.84 14.74 -13.33
N ILE A 245 8.27 13.69 -12.74
CA ILE A 245 8.50 12.32 -13.21
C ILE A 245 7.70 12.03 -14.48
N ASN A 246 6.41 12.41 -14.52
CA ASN A 246 5.50 12.14 -15.63
C ASN A 246 5.96 12.78 -16.94
N ALA A 247 6.70 13.88 -16.90
CA ALA A 247 7.29 14.54 -18.07
C ALA A 247 8.31 13.64 -18.80
N ALA A 248 8.95 12.71 -18.12
CA ALA A 248 9.97 11.82 -18.68
C ALA A 248 9.48 10.38 -18.85
N VAL A 249 8.69 9.88 -17.88
CA VAL A 249 8.15 8.52 -17.88
C VAL A 249 6.69 8.58 -17.44
N PRO A 250 5.73 8.13 -18.27
CA PRO A 250 4.31 8.16 -17.93
C PRO A 250 4.02 7.48 -16.60
N LEU A 251 3.39 8.21 -15.69
CA LEU A 251 3.16 7.82 -14.30
C LEU A 251 1.66 7.63 -14.04
N GLU A 252 1.29 6.54 -13.39
CA GLU A 252 -0.10 6.29 -12.94
C GLU A 252 -0.45 7.15 -11.72
N ARG A 253 0.44 7.17 -10.72
CA ARG A 253 0.27 7.96 -9.51
C ARG A 253 1.56 8.14 -8.73
N VAL A 254 1.60 9.20 -7.96
CA VAL A 254 2.58 9.44 -6.90
C VAL A 254 1.89 9.41 -5.54
N ARG A 255 2.53 8.78 -4.55
CA ARG A 255 2.17 8.94 -3.14
C ARG A 255 3.36 9.54 -2.41
N LEU A 256 3.18 10.71 -1.84
CA LEU A 256 4.19 11.43 -1.08
C LEU A 256 3.85 11.40 0.42
N HIS A 257 4.71 10.78 1.20
CA HIS A 257 4.69 10.83 2.64
C HIS A 257 5.56 11.98 3.13
N GLU A 258 5.01 12.91 3.90
CA GLU A 258 5.80 13.88 4.67
C GLU A 258 6.19 13.34 6.04
N ARG A 259 5.37 12.44 6.58
CA ARG A 259 5.59 11.65 7.78
C ARG A 259 5.20 10.20 7.49
N PRO A 260 5.69 9.23 8.26
CA PRO A 260 5.33 7.82 8.05
C PRO A 260 3.82 7.54 8.08
N ASP A 261 3.07 8.32 8.85
CA ASP A 261 1.63 8.17 9.08
C ASP A 261 0.75 9.06 8.18
N PHE A 262 1.33 10.06 7.48
CA PHE A 262 0.58 11.03 6.69
C PHE A 262 1.11 11.15 5.26
N PHE A 263 0.20 11.10 4.28
CA PHE A 263 0.55 11.20 2.87
C PHE A 263 -0.53 11.89 2.03
N ALA A 264 -0.10 12.46 0.90
CA ALA A 264 -0.96 12.80 -0.23
C ALA A 264 -0.67 11.88 -1.42
N GLU A 265 -1.68 11.59 -2.23
CA GLU A 265 -1.56 10.80 -3.47
C GLU A 265 -2.17 11.58 -4.63
N VAL A 266 -1.42 11.72 -5.74
CA VAL A 266 -1.88 12.37 -6.97
C VAL A 266 -1.82 11.37 -8.10
N CYS A 267 -2.92 11.25 -8.85
CA CYS A 267 -3.09 10.31 -9.96
C CYS A 267 -3.01 11.01 -11.33
N ALA A 268 -2.80 10.22 -12.38
CA ALA A 268 -2.70 10.70 -13.76
C ALA A 268 -3.96 11.43 -14.27
N ASP A 269 -5.12 11.14 -13.70
CA ASP A 269 -6.39 11.83 -13.98
C ASP A 269 -6.59 13.11 -13.15
N ASN A 270 -5.53 13.57 -12.45
CA ASN A 270 -5.52 14.68 -11.51
C ASN A 270 -6.36 14.49 -10.23
N THR A 271 -6.82 13.28 -9.96
CA THR A 271 -7.46 12.99 -8.66
C THR A 271 -6.43 13.09 -7.54
N VAL A 272 -6.81 13.76 -6.46
CA VAL A 272 -5.99 13.93 -5.25
C VAL A 272 -6.63 13.16 -4.10
N PHE A 273 -5.81 12.45 -3.34
CA PHE A 273 -6.21 11.77 -2.10
C PHE A 273 -5.32 12.19 -0.95
N LEU A 274 -5.91 12.23 0.24
CA LEU A 274 -5.20 12.47 1.49
C LEU A 274 -5.36 11.27 2.40
N GLY A 275 -4.29 10.83 3.05
CA GLY A 275 -4.30 9.64 3.89
C GLY A 275 -3.60 9.84 5.23
N LEU A 276 -4.22 9.29 6.29
CA LEU A 276 -3.67 9.32 7.64
C LEU A 276 -3.77 7.94 8.28
N GLN A 277 -2.68 7.51 8.92
CA GLN A 277 -2.63 6.29 9.72
C GLN A 277 -2.75 6.60 11.20
N MET A 278 -3.55 5.80 11.91
CA MET A 278 -3.70 5.91 13.36
C MET A 278 -3.71 4.51 14.00
N ALA A 279 -3.18 4.43 15.20
CA ALA A 279 -3.20 3.20 15.98
C ALA A 279 -4.50 3.11 16.80
N LEU A 280 -4.98 1.88 16.94
CA LEU A 280 -6.08 1.48 17.83
C LEU A 280 -5.61 0.29 18.66
N HIS A 281 -5.65 0.39 19.99
CA HIS A 281 -5.39 -0.74 20.87
C HIS A 281 -6.73 -1.32 21.31
N ALA A 282 -6.98 -2.60 21.01
CA ALA A 282 -8.22 -3.26 21.41
C ALA A 282 -8.01 -4.76 21.57
N ALA A 283 -8.80 -5.37 22.45
CA ALA A 283 -8.89 -6.81 22.59
C ALA A 283 -10.12 -7.35 21.86
N HIS A 284 -10.08 -8.61 21.47
CA HIS A 284 -11.21 -9.30 20.85
C HIS A 284 -11.15 -10.81 21.04
N ARG A 285 -12.28 -11.47 20.82
CA ARG A 285 -12.41 -12.92 20.74
C ARG A 285 -13.18 -13.30 19.49
N LEU A 286 -12.59 -14.08 18.58
CA LEU A 286 -13.34 -14.57 17.45
C LEU A 286 -14.28 -15.69 17.85
N ARG A 287 -15.57 -15.39 17.88
CA ARG A 287 -16.66 -16.35 18.15
C ARG A 287 -17.90 -15.97 17.35
N ALA A 288 -18.36 -16.88 16.52
CA ALA A 288 -19.65 -16.74 15.83
C ALA A 288 -20.75 -17.40 16.68
N ALA A 289 -21.82 -16.66 16.95
CA ALA A 289 -22.95 -17.16 17.75
C ALA A 289 -23.72 -18.28 17.05
N THR A 290 -23.64 -18.34 15.71
CA THR A 290 -24.24 -19.37 14.86
C THR A 290 -23.59 -20.73 14.92
N LEU A 291 -22.34 -20.79 15.44
CA LEU A 291 -21.54 -22.01 15.52
C LEU A 291 -21.47 -22.53 16.95
N SER A 292 -21.41 -23.86 17.10
CA SER A 292 -21.11 -24.50 18.37
C SER A 292 -19.71 -24.14 18.90
N ASP A 293 -19.44 -24.36 20.18
CA ASP A 293 -18.11 -24.09 20.75
C ASP A 293 -17.02 -24.96 20.10
N ALA A 294 -17.32 -26.20 19.73
CA ALA A 294 -16.38 -27.05 19.01
C ALA A 294 -16.06 -26.55 17.59
N GLU A 295 -17.07 -26.08 16.86
CA GLU A 295 -16.89 -25.46 15.53
C GLU A 295 -16.11 -24.13 15.63
N ASN A 296 -16.44 -23.28 16.60
CA ASN A 296 -15.69 -22.06 16.87
C ASN A 296 -14.22 -22.34 17.17
N ALA A 297 -13.94 -23.31 18.05
CA ALA A 297 -12.58 -23.71 18.39
C ALA A 297 -11.80 -24.25 17.16
N LYS A 298 -12.47 -25.03 16.32
CA LYS A 298 -11.88 -25.55 15.07
C LYS A 298 -11.60 -24.45 14.06
N LEU A 299 -12.56 -23.52 13.87
CA LEU A 299 -12.49 -22.48 12.85
C LEU A 299 -11.49 -21.38 13.19
N TYR A 300 -11.58 -20.82 14.41
CA TYR A 300 -10.78 -19.69 14.83
C TYR A 300 -9.52 -20.08 15.62
N GLY A 301 -9.41 -21.34 16.03
CA GLY A 301 -8.26 -21.84 16.76
C GLY A 301 -7.94 -21.00 18.00
N LYS A 302 -6.70 -20.54 18.12
CA LYS A 302 -6.24 -19.72 19.25
C LYS A 302 -6.94 -18.37 19.37
N CYS A 303 -7.55 -17.84 18.29
CA CYS A 303 -8.29 -16.59 18.32
C CYS A 303 -9.65 -16.73 19.02
N ASN A 304 -10.11 -17.95 19.31
CA ASN A 304 -11.30 -18.23 20.13
C ASN A 304 -11.00 -18.38 21.63
N ASN A 305 -9.81 -17.99 22.13
CA ASN A 305 -9.49 -18.02 23.56
C ASN A 305 -10.59 -17.32 24.38
N LEU A 306 -11.00 -17.92 25.48
CA LEU A 306 -12.15 -17.48 26.29
C LEU A 306 -12.02 -16.02 26.76
N LEU A 307 -10.84 -15.60 27.15
CA LEU A 307 -10.55 -14.23 27.60
C LEU A 307 -10.15 -13.30 26.45
N GLY A 308 -10.19 -13.80 25.19
CA GLY A 308 -9.75 -13.04 24.05
C GLY A 308 -8.23 -12.86 23.96
N HIS A 309 -7.82 -12.01 23.07
CA HIS A 309 -6.44 -11.52 22.91
C HIS A 309 -6.50 -10.11 22.31
N GLY A 310 -5.38 -9.40 22.27
CA GLY A 310 -5.35 -8.00 21.85
C GLY A 310 -4.35 -7.73 20.74
N HIS A 311 -4.62 -6.66 19.99
CA HIS A 311 -3.78 -6.14 18.94
C HIS A 311 -3.56 -4.64 19.08
N ARG A 312 -2.40 -4.19 18.62
CA ARG A 312 -2.22 -2.83 18.16
C ARG A 312 -2.60 -2.78 16.69
N TYR A 313 -3.86 -2.54 16.44
CA TYR A 313 -4.33 -2.29 15.08
C TYR A 313 -3.73 -0.99 14.53
N VAL A 314 -3.52 -0.93 13.22
CA VAL A 314 -3.21 0.31 12.51
C VAL A 314 -4.29 0.51 11.46
N THR A 315 -4.95 1.66 11.50
CA THR A 315 -5.89 2.08 10.46
C THR A 315 -5.20 3.02 9.49
N GLU A 316 -5.51 2.95 8.19
CA GLU A 316 -5.18 3.96 7.18
C GLU A 316 -6.50 4.45 6.58
N THR A 317 -6.87 5.65 6.92
CA THR A 317 -8.04 6.35 6.37
C THR A 317 -7.59 7.18 5.18
N THR A 318 -8.22 6.99 4.02
CA THR A 318 -7.92 7.76 2.81
C THR A 318 -9.19 8.43 2.32
N ILE A 319 -9.15 9.74 2.14
CA ILE A 319 -10.24 10.55 1.60
C ILE A 319 -9.90 11.07 0.22
N GLY A 320 -10.94 11.33 -0.58
CA GLY A 320 -10.89 12.02 -1.86
C GLY A 320 -11.94 13.11 -1.86
N GLY A 321 -11.77 14.09 -2.71
CA GLY A 321 -12.70 15.21 -2.80
C GLY A 321 -12.20 16.28 -3.76
N GLU A 322 -12.78 17.45 -3.67
CA GLU A 322 -12.37 18.59 -4.47
C GLU A 322 -11.09 19.20 -3.91
N TYR A 323 -10.05 19.27 -4.75
CA TYR A 323 -8.77 19.89 -4.40
C TYR A 323 -8.85 21.40 -4.62
N ASP A 324 -8.76 22.18 -3.55
CA ASP A 324 -8.69 23.63 -3.64
C ASP A 324 -7.29 24.10 -4.05
N LYS A 325 -7.18 24.57 -5.29
CA LYS A 325 -5.92 25.08 -5.85
C LYS A 325 -5.42 26.36 -5.17
N ARG A 326 -6.32 27.15 -4.56
CA ARG A 326 -5.96 28.40 -3.88
C ARG A 326 -5.24 28.11 -2.56
N SER A 327 -5.73 27.22 -1.76
CA SER A 327 -5.07 26.80 -0.50
C SER A 327 -4.04 25.72 -0.71
N GLY A 328 -4.20 24.89 -1.74
CA GLY A 328 -3.38 23.71 -1.98
C GLY A 328 -3.79 22.51 -1.13
N THR A 329 -5.02 22.47 -0.60
CA THR A 329 -5.50 21.43 0.30
C THR A 329 -6.70 20.69 -0.25
N LEU A 330 -6.83 19.41 0.10
CA LEU A 330 -8.01 18.61 -0.12
C LEU A 330 -9.02 18.75 1.04
N HIS A 331 -8.49 18.85 2.26
CA HIS A 331 -9.27 18.90 3.48
C HIS A 331 -8.46 19.61 4.59
N ASP A 332 -9.14 20.20 5.57
CA ASP A 332 -8.48 20.68 6.79
C ASP A 332 -7.88 19.50 7.55
N PHE A 333 -6.56 19.50 7.74
CA PHE A 333 -5.84 18.40 8.36
C PHE A 333 -6.26 18.15 9.82
N VAL A 334 -6.54 19.23 10.57
CA VAL A 334 -6.94 19.12 11.98
C VAL A 334 -8.32 18.49 12.10
N ALA A 335 -9.25 18.90 11.24
CA ALA A 335 -10.59 18.32 11.18
C ALA A 335 -10.54 16.85 10.72
N PHE A 336 -9.73 16.54 9.70
CA PHE A 336 -9.53 15.17 9.23
C PHE A 336 -9.00 14.24 10.32
N ARG A 337 -7.95 14.66 11.01
CA ARG A 337 -7.37 13.92 12.13
C ARG A 337 -8.39 13.71 13.27
N LYS A 338 -9.07 14.77 13.69
CA LYS A 338 -10.08 14.72 14.75
C LYS A 338 -11.22 13.76 14.41
N ALA A 339 -11.71 13.75 13.18
CA ALA A 339 -12.77 12.85 12.75
C ALA A 339 -12.38 11.38 12.92
N ILE A 340 -11.12 11.01 12.62
CA ILE A 340 -10.62 9.65 12.83
C ILE A 340 -10.47 9.34 14.31
N GLU A 341 -9.85 10.24 15.10
CA GLU A 341 -9.67 10.09 16.55
C GLU A 341 -11.00 9.83 17.25
N GLU A 342 -12.02 10.64 16.97
CA GLU A 342 -13.35 10.49 17.56
C GLU A 342 -14.06 9.22 17.11
N SER A 343 -13.77 8.72 15.89
CA SER A 343 -14.33 7.47 15.41
C SER A 343 -13.72 6.24 16.06
N LEU A 344 -12.43 6.30 16.42
CA LEU A 344 -11.69 5.21 17.09
C LEU A 344 -11.89 5.21 18.61
N ALA A 345 -12.13 6.38 19.21
CA ALA A 345 -12.20 6.56 20.65
C ALA A 345 -13.14 5.58 21.40
N PRO A 346 -14.35 5.21 20.86
CA PRO A 346 -15.22 4.25 21.53
C PRO A 346 -14.64 2.83 21.66
N TRP A 347 -13.65 2.49 20.82
CA TRP A 347 -13.01 1.17 20.80
C TRP A 347 -11.63 1.16 21.48
N GLN A 348 -11.08 2.33 21.74
CA GLN A 348 -9.74 2.45 22.29
C GLN A 348 -9.67 1.84 23.69
N ASP A 349 -8.73 0.90 23.89
CA ASP A 349 -8.48 0.17 25.14
C ASP A 349 -9.68 -0.65 25.64
N ARG A 350 -10.53 -1.14 24.69
CA ARG A 350 -11.72 -1.94 24.97
C ARG A 350 -11.59 -3.36 24.44
N HIS A 351 -12.38 -4.26 25.02
CA HIS A 351 -12.67 -5.56 24.43
C HIS A 351 -13.85 -5.43 23.47
N LEU A 352 -13.60 -5.53 22.17
CA LEU A 352 -14.58 -5.21 21.12
C LEU A 352 -15.89 -6.00 21.26
N ASP A 353 -15.81 -7.30 21.58
CA ASP A 353 -16.99 -8.18 21.66
C ASP A 353 -17.75 -8.05 22.99
N LEU A 354 -17.11 -7.57 24.06
CA LEU A 354 -17.71 -7.51 25.39
C LEU A 354 -18.14 -6.10 25.84
N GLU A 355 -17.43 -5.08 25.34
CA GLU A 355 -17.58 -3.70 25.81
C GLU A 355 -18.11 -2.75 24.73
N THR A 356 -18.37 -3.25 23.50
CA THR A 356 -18.96 -2.46 22.42
C THR A 356 -20.20 -3.14 21.86
N ASP A 357 -21.13 -2.34 21.33
CA ASP A 357 -22.36 -2.86 20.73
C ASP A 357 -22.15 -3.32 19.28
N ASP A 358 -21.04 -2.92 18.65
CA ASP A 358 -20.79 -3.12 17.21
C ASP A 358 -20.58 -4.61 16.84
N PHE A 359 -20.22 -5.46 17.83
CA PHE A 359 -19.89 -6.87 17.58
C PHE A 359 -20.78 -7.86 18.37
N ARG A 360 -21.96 -7.43 18.82
CA ARG A 360 -22.93 -8.31 19.52
C ARG A 360 -23.43 -9.45 18.65
N ASP A 361 -23.73 -9.13 17.38
CA ASP A 361 -24.37 -10.05 16.43
C ASP A 361 -23.41 -10.60 15.37
N ALA A 362 -22.17 -10.15 15.36
CA ALA A 362 -21.18 -10.54 14.39
C ALA A 362 -19.79 -10.66 15.02
N PRO A 363 -18.97 -11.68 14.69
CA PRO A 363 -17.63 -11.80 15.24
C PRO A 363 -16.74 -10.62 14.80
N SER A 364 -15.87 -10.18 15.69
CA SER A 364 -14.93 -9.06 15.49
C SER A 364 -13.75 -9.44 14.58
N THR A 365 -14.04 -10.07 13.42
CA THR A 365 -13.04 -10.31 12.37
C THR A 365 -12.57 -9.00 11.76
N GLY A 366 -11.39 -8.97 11.15
CA GLY A 366 -10.87 -7.77 10.52
C GLY A 366 -11.79 -7.23 9.41
N GLU A 367 -12.53 -8.11 8.73
CA GLU A 367 -13.58 -7.76 7.76
C GLU A 367 -14.73 -6.98 8.41
N ASN A 368 -15.21 -7.46 9.54
CA ASN A 368 -16.30 -6.81 10.26
C ASN A 368 -15.84 -5.54 10.96
N ILE A 369 -14.59 -5.49 11.46
CA ILE A 369 -14.00 -4.27 12.05
C ILE A 369 -13.96 -3.14 11.00
N VAL A 370 -13.46 -3.38 9.78
CA VAL A 370 -13.42 -2.30 8.76
C VAL A 370 -14.83 -1.90 8.30
N ARG A 371 -15.77 -2.84 8.28
CA ARG A 371 -17.18 -2.54 7.93
C ARG A 371 -17.88 -1.70 8.99
N ALA A 372 -17.68 -2.01 10.26
CA ALA A 372 -18.25 -1.26 11.39
C ALA A 372 -17.61 0.12 11.54
N LEU A 373 -16.31 0.24 11.25
CA LEU A 373 -15.58 1.50 11.36
C LEU A 373 -15.87 2.46 10.20
N TRP A 374 -16.14 1.93 8.99
CA TRP A 374 -16.39 2.74 7.80
C TRP A 374 -17.44 3.84 8.02
N PRO A 375 -18.69 3.54 8.41
CA PRO A 375 -19.72 4.58 8.57
C PRO A 375 -19.39 5.57 9.70
N LYS A 376 -18.66 5.15 10.73
CA LYS A 376 -18.26 6.03 11.85
C LYS A 376 -17.32 7.13 11.37
N ILE A 377 -16.39 6.80 10.46
CA ILE A 377 -15.44 7.75 9.88
C ILE A 377 -16.12 8.54 8.75
N ASP A 378 -16.80 7.87 7.83
CA ASP A 378 -17.37 8.47 6.61
C ASP A 378 -18.42 9.55 6.92
N ASN A 379 -19.25 9.32 7.94
CA ASN A 379 -20.26 10.32 8.38
C ASN A 379 -19.64 11.59 8.98
N ARG A 380 -18.42 11.50 9.53
CA ARG A 380 -17.69 12.67 10.07
C ARG A 380 -16.87 13.41 9.02
N LEU A 381 -16.75 12.83 7.83
CA LEU A 381 -15.94 13.34 6.71
C LEU A 381 -16.81 13.63 5.47
N ASP A 382 -18.08 13.97 5.68
CA ASP A 382 -19.02 14.37 4.63
C ASP A 382 -19.05 13.38 3.44
N GLN A 383 -18.97 12.06 3.74
CA GLN A 383 -18.96 10.97 2.75
C GLN A 383 -17.74 10.96 1.81
N GLN A 384 -16.62 11.56 2.22
CA GLN A 384 -15.38 11.62 1.42
C GLN A 384 -14.47 10.41 1.58
N LEU A 385 -14.81 9.42 2.43
CA LEU A 385 -14.00 8.23 2.63
C LEU A 385 -13.97 7.37 1.36
N ILE A 386 -12.78 7.18 0.81
CA ILE A 386 -12.54 6.38 -0.40
C ILE A 386 -11.98 5.00 -0.07
N ARG A 387 -11.13 4.93 0.97
CA ARG A 387 -10.48 3.69 1.36
C ARG A 387 -10.19 3.67 2.85
N LEU A 388 -10.53 2.56 3.49
CA LEU A 388 -10.14 2.23 4.85
C LEU A 388 -9.34 0.94 4.85
N ARG A 389 -8.14 0.97 5.41
CA ARG A 389 -7.29 -0.21 5.65
C ARG A 389 -7.14 -0.44 7.13
N LEU A 390 -7.09 -1.70 7.50
CA LEU A 390 -6.80 -2.16 8.85
C LEU A 390 -5.68 -3.19 8.80
N TRP A 391 -4.61 -2.95 9.49
CA TRP A 391 -3.62 -3.98 9.81
C TRP A 391 -3.89 -4.48 11.23
N GLU A 392 -4.27 -5.73 11.36
CA GLU A 392 -4.37 -6.43 12.64
C GLU A 392 -2.97 -6.79 13.16
N THR A 393 -2.13 -7.25 12.25
CA THR A 393 -0.70 -7.50 12.43
C THR A 393 0.04 -7.06 11.17
N ALA A 394 1.38 -7.08 11.18
CA ALA A 394 2.16 -6.83 9.98
C ALA A 394 1.82 -7.81 8.81
N ASN A 395 1.24 -8.97 9.13
CA ASN A 395 0.99 -10.05 8.16
C ASN A 395 -0.45 -10.07 7.63
N ASN A 396 -1.40 -9.41 8.30
CA ASN A 396 -2.82 -9.49 7.98
C ASN A 396 -3.36 -8.08 7.75
N ARG A 397 -3.93 -7.83 6.57
CA ARG A 397 -4.50 -6.54 6.21
C ARG A 397 -5.87 -6.70 5.57
N PHE A 398 -6.79 -5.91 6.03
CA PHE A 398 -8.15 -5.78 5.51
C PHE A 398 -8.32 -4.42 4.86
N THR A 399 -8.94 -4.37 3.69
CA THR A 399 -9.13 -3.09 2.98
C THR A 399 -10.55 -3.02 2.45
N LEU A 400 -11.26 -1.95 2.82
CA LEU A 400 -12.56 -1.61 2.27
C LEU A 400 -12.42 -0.37 1.40
N ARG A 401 -13.01 -0.39 0.19
CA ARG A 401 -12.96 0.72 -0.77
C ARG A 401 -14.35 1.06 -1.26
N ARG A 402 -14.59 2.35 -1.49
CA ARG A 402 -15.72 2.84 -2.27
C ARG A 402 -15.50 2.45 -3.75
N THR A 403 -16.50 1.85 -4.37
CA THR A 403 -16.54 1.50 -5.82
C THR A 403 -17.45 2.47 -6.54
#